data_4a5d2daf5335816a77d65f88426a36c0
#
_entry.id   4a5d2daf5335816a77d65f88426a36c0
#
_cell.length_a   1.000
_cell.length_b   1.000
_cell.length_c   1.000
_cell.angle_alpha   90.00
_cell.angle_beta   90.00
_cell.angle_gamma   90.00
#
_symmetry.space_group_name_H-M   'P 1'
#
loop_
_entity.id
_entity.type
_entity.pdbx_description
1 polymer ?
#
loop_
_entity_poly.entity_id
_entity_poly.type
_entity_poly.pdbx_seq_one_letter_code
_entity_poly.pdbx_strand_id
1 'polypeptide(L)'
;HVWCVYDRDYNSNPNETFKNDKMFSESMCIAKKHNIKVAWSNDNFELWVLLHYEDVDEKKPLLRTKYYERLTKIMESDDELCSHFSKAIDSGHYNYEECFKHKRNFKNHILPILKDETRRTAAIERAERLEKHHTTHTDKPHEMCPCTMVHHLVKELLDNQ
;
A
#
# COMPACT_ATOMS: atom_id res chain seq x y z
N HIS A 1 3.22 -6.61 -21.26
CA HIS A 1 3.05 -7.48 -20.09
C HIS A 1 1.68 -7.24 -19.45
N VAL A 2 1.11 -8.26 -18.78
CA VAL A 2 -0.13 -8.17 -18.02
C VAL A 2 0.22 -8.19 -16.54
N TRP A 3 -0.37 -7.27 -15.78
CA TRP A 3 -0.23 -7.16 -14.33
C TRP A 3 -1.58 -7.30 -13.63
N CYS A 4 -1.60 -8.04 -12.53
CA CYS A 4 -2.68 -7.99 -11.55
C CYS A 4 -2.22 -7.20 -10.34
N VAL A 5 -3.11 -6.34 -9.81
CA VAL A 5 -2.85 -5.56 -8.60
C VAL A 5 -3.93 -5.89 -7.59
N TYR A 6 -3.56 -6.34 -6.40
CA TYR A 6 -4.51 -6.67 -5.35
C TYR A 6 -3.88 -6.73 -3.96
N ASP A 7 -4.74 -6.64 -2.96
CA ASP A 7 -4.39 -6.64 -1.55
C ASP A 7 -4.62 -8.02 -0.91
N ARG A 8 -3.92 -8.30 0.18
CA ARG A 8 -4.16 -9.51 0.96
C ARG A 8 -5.49 -9.49 1.71
N ASP A 9 -5.95 -8.29 2.10
CA ASP A 9 -7.20 -8.10 2.86
C ASP A 9 -7.30 -8.91 4.16
N TYR A 10 -6.35 -8.65 5.07
CA TYR A 10 -6.39 -9.25 6.40
C TYR A 10 -7.73 -9.01 7.10
N ASN A 11 -8.22 -10.06 7.76
CA ASN A 11 -9.43 -9.99 8.60
C ASN A 11 -9.07 -10.37 10.03
N SER A 12 -9.67 -9.70 11.01
CA SER A 12 -9.48 -10.01 12.44
C SER A 12 -10.10 -11.35 12.87
N ASN A 13 -11.04 -11.90 12.08
CA ASN A 13 -11.57 -13.24 12.29
C ASN A 13 -10.58 -14.30 11.78
N PRO A 14 -10.02 -15.18 12.64
CA PRO A 14 -9.02 -16.17 12.22
C PRO A 14 -9.47 -17.10 11.09
N ASN A 15 -10.74 -17.50 11.05
CA ASN A 15 -11.26 -18.37 9.98
C ASN A 15 -11.30 -17.65 8.63
N GLU A 16 -11.70 -16.38 8.62
CA GLU A 16 -11.71 -15.57 7.40
C GLU A 16 -10.28 -15.25 6.95
N THR A 17 -9.38 -14.94 7.88
CA THR A 17 -7.96 -14.74 7.58
C THR A 17 -7.36 -15.97 6.91
N PHE A 18 -7.58 -17.16 7.45
CA PHE A 18 -7.08 -18.39 6.84
C PHE A 18 -7.60 -18.60 5.41
N LYS A 19 -8.89 -18.33 5.20
CA LYS A 19 -9.51 -18.40 3.88
C LYS A 19 -8.90 -17.39 2.90
N ASN A 20 -8.73 -16.14 3.35
CA ASN A 20 -8.14 -15.08 2.54
C ASN A 20 -6.68 -15.39 2.20
N ASP A 21 -5.87 -15.87 3.14
CA ASP A 21 -4.49 -16.26 2.93
C ASP A 21 -4.35 -17.39 1.91
N LYS A 22 -5.27 -18.37 1.97
CA LYS A 22 -5.33 -19.44 0.98
C LYS A 22 -5.66 -18.91 -0.40
N MET A 23 -6.70 -18.09 -0.53
CA MET A 23 -7.11 -17.48 -1.80
C MET A 23 -6.00 -16.59 -2.38
N PHE A 24 -5.35 -15.80 -1.54
CA PHE A 24 -4.21 -14.96 -1.91
C PHE A 24 -3.06 -15.81 -2.49
N SER A 25 -2.67 -16.87 -1.80
CA SER A 25 -1.61 -17.78 -2.25
C SER A 25 -1.98 -18.53 -3.54
N GLU A 26 -3.23 -18.99 -3.67
CA GLU A 26 -3.73 -19.64 -4.88
C GLU A 26 -3.72 -18.67 -6.08
N SER A 27 -4.10 -17.41 -5.87
CA SER A 27 -4.07 -16.37 -6.91
C SER A 27 -2.66 -16.13 -7.43
N MET A 28 -1.64 -16.14 -6.56
CA MET A 28 -0.23 -16.06 -6.96
C MET A 28 0.17 -17.24 -7.85
N CYS A 29 -0.21 -18.45 -7.45
CA CYS A 29 0.09 -19.66 -8.22
C CYS A 29 -0.58 -19.65 -9.61
N ILE A 30 -1.83 -19.19 -9.68
CA ILE A 30 -2.57 -19.06 -10.94
C ILE A 30 -1.92 -18.03 -11.85
N ALA A 31 -1.62 -16.84 -11.32
CA ALA A 31 -0.95 -15.78 -12.08
C ALA A 31 0.38 -16.26 -12.67
N LYS A 32 1.20 -16.93 -11.86
CA LYS A 32 2.47 -17.50 -12.30
C LYS A 32 2.30 -18.52 -13.44
N LYS A 33 1.30 -19.42 -13.35
CA LYS A 33 1.00 -20.41 -14.40
C LYS A 33 0.61 -19.77 -15.73
N HIS A 34 -0.03 -18.59 -15.68
CA HIS A 34 -0.47 -17.84 -16.86
C HIS A 34 0.51 -16.75 -17.28
N ASN A 35 1.72 -16.72 -16.72
CA ASN A 35 2.73 -15.70 -16.99
C ASN A 35 2.21 -14.26 -16.77
N ILE A 36 1.36 -14.09 -15.77
CA ILE A 36 0.83 -12.79 -15.32
C ILE A 36 1.66 -12.33 -14.14
N LYS A 37 2.16 -11.10 -14.21
CA LYS A 37 2.88 -10.45 -13.11
C LYS A 37 1.89 -9.98 -12.04
N VAL A 38 2.33 -9.95 -10.79
CA VAL A 38 1.47 -9.54 -9.68
C VAL A 38 2.16 -8.48 -8.84
N ALA A 39 1.46 -7.36 -8.65
CA ALA A 39 1.81 -6.32 -7.71
C ALA A 39 0.83 -6.39 -6.53
N TRP A 40 1.26 -7.00 -5.43
CA TRP A 40 0.43 -7.16 -4.25
C TRP A 40 0.91 -6.32 -3.08
N SER A 41 0.03 -6.06 -2.14
CA SER A 41 0.36 -5.42 -0.86
C SER A 41 -0.20 -6.22 0.31
N ASN A 42 0.57 -6.33 1.38
CA ASN A 42 0.21 -6.95 2.63
C ASN A 42 0.34 -5.91 3.77
N ASP A 43 -0.72 -5.43 4.36
CA ASP A 43 -2.15 -5.82 4.26
C ASP A 43 -2.87 -5.18 3.05
N ASN A 44 -2.60 -3.91 2.70
CA ASN A 44 -3.30 -3.16 1.66
C ASN A 44 -2.41 -2.15 0.94
N PHE A 45 -2.94 -1.57 -0.14
CA PHE A 45 -2.25 -0.61 -1.02
C PHE A 45 -1.76 0.65 -0.28
N GLU A 46 -2.38 1.01 0.83
CA GLU A 46 -1.97 2.17 1.61
C GLU A 46 -0.56 2.05 2.18
N LEU A 47 -0.01 0.84 2.29
CA LEU A 47 1.42 0.68 2.55
C LEU A 47 2.27 1.38 1.47
N TRP A 48 1.93 1.19 0.18
CA TRP A 48 2.63 1.84 -0.92
C TRP A 48 2.55 3.37 -0.82
N VAL A 49 1.36 3.91 -0.49
CA VAL A 49 1.18 5.35 -0.26
C VAL A 49 2.05 5.84 0.88
N LEU A 50 2.07 5.12 2.01
CA LEU A 50 2.84 5.49 3.20
C LEU A 50 4.35 5.52 2.93
N LEU A 51 4.86 4.59 2.13
CA LEU A 51 6.28 4.53 1.75
C LEU A 51 6.76 5.77 0.97
N HIS A 52 5.87 6.59 0.41
CA HIS A 52 6.23 7.89 -0.18
C HIS A 52 6.58 8.94 0.86
N TYR A 53 6.22 8.73 2.10
CA TYR A 53 6.43 9.69 3.19
C TYR A 53 7.47 9.23 4.20
N GLU A 54 7.40 7.98 4.63
CA GLU A 54 8.20 7.51 5.76
C GLU A 54 8.61 6.05 5.66
N ASP A 55 9.55 5.68 6.49
CA ASP A 55 9.98 4.30 6.67
C ASP A 55 8.99 3.50 7.52
N VAL A 56 8.91 2.20 7.22
CA VAL A 56 8.14 1.23 7.99
C VAL A 56 9.09 0.20 8.56
N ASP A 57 8.91 -0.13 9.85
CA ASP A 57 9.70 -1.15 10.55
C ASP A 57 9.35 -2.54 9.98
N GLU A 58 10.28 -3.18 9.33
CA GLU A 58 10.11 -4.48 8.68
C GLU A 58 9.77 -5.62 9.65
N LYS A 59 10.04 -5.44 10.95
CA LYS A 59 9.81 -6.46 11.99
C LYS A 59 8.45 -6.34 12.67
N LYS A 60 7.71 -5.28 12.38
CA LYS A 60 6.43 -5.01 13.03
C LYS A 60 5.29 -5.07 12.03
N PRO A 61 4.50 -6.17 12.03
CA PRO A 61 3.30 -6.23 11.21
C PRO A 61 2.41 -5.00 11.43
N LEU A 62 2.02 -4.37 10.32
CA LEU A 62 1.10 -3.24 10.33
C LEU A 62 -0.16 -3.63 9.57
N LEU A 63 -1.30 -3.39 10.19
CA LEU A 63 -2.62 -3.58 9.58
C LEU A 63 -3.14 -2.26 9.02
N ARG A 64 -4.13 -2.33 8.14
CA ARG A 64 -4.72 -1.17 7.44
C ARG A 64 -5.11 -0.02 8.33
N THR A 65 -5.65 -0.28 9.52
CA THR A 65 -6.01 0.76 10.48
C THR A 65 -4.81 1.61 10.87
N LYS A 66 -3.62 0.99 11.04
CA LYS A 66 -2.39 1.71 11.36
C LYS A 66 -1.84 2.50 10.17
N TYR A 67 -2.02 2.01 8.95
CA TYR A 67 -1.71 2.79 7.75
C TYR A 67 -2.59 4.04 7.68
N TYR A 68 -3.90 3.90 7.90
CA TYR A 68 -4.84 5.03 7.90
C TYR A 68 -4.51 6.05 9.00
N GLU A 69 -4.24 5.60 10.23
CA GLU A 69 -3.84 6.48 11.34
C GLU A 69 -2.56 7.28 10.99
N ARG A 70 -1.55 6.63 10.43
CA ARG A 70 -0.27 7.27 10.06
C ARG A 70 -0.46 8.26 8.91
N LEU A 71 -1.16 7.85 7.86
CA LEU A 71 -1.47 8.73 6.73
C LEU A 71 -2.33 9.92 7.14
N THR A 72 -3.31 9.74 8.03
CA THR A 72 -4.11 10.84 8.59
C THR A 72 -3.20 11.87 9.25
N LYS A 73 -2.29 11.44 10.14
CA LYS A 73 -1.35 12.35 10.80
C LYS A 73 -0.44 13.11 9.84
N ILE A 74 0.00 12.44 8.78
CA ILE A 74 0.81 13.08 7.73
C ILE A 74 -0.01 14.15 7.01
N MET A 75 -1.27 13.84 6.64
CA MET A 75 -2.16 14.78 5.96
C MET A 75 -2.61 15.95 6.86
N GLU A 76 -2.69 15.72 8.17
CA GLU A 76 -2.97 16.76 9.16
C GLU A 76 -1.85 17.82 9.29
N SER A 77 -0.64 17.49 8.83
CA SER A 77 0.48 18.44 8.81
C SER A 77 0.53 19.32 7.55
N ASP A 78 -0.39 19.13 6.63
CA ASP A 78 -0.50 19.89 5.38
C ASP A 78 -1.62 20.93 5.45
N ASP A 79 -1.25 22.19 5.58
CA ASP A 79 -2.19 23.32 5.75
C ASP A 79 -3.14 23.47 4.56
N GLU A 80 -2.70 23.17 3.33
CA GLU A 80 -3.55 23.25 2.14
C GLU A 80 -4.63 22.17 2.17
N LEU A 81 -4.27 20.94 2.52
CA LEU A 81 -5.23 19.84 2.70
C LEU A 81 -6.20 20.15 3.85
N CYS A 82 -5.71 20.63 4.98
CA CYS A 82 -6.56 21.00 6.11
C CYS A 82 -7.56 22.09 5.73
N SER A 83 -7.14 23.12 4.99
CA SER A 83 -8.04 24.13 4.48
C SER A 83 -9.11 23.58 3.54
N HIS A 84 -8.70 22.68 2.62
CA HIS A 84 -9.62 22.03 1.68
C HIS A 84 -10.67 21.15 2.37
N PHE A 85 -10.29 20.48 3.45
CA PHE A 85 -11.14 19.57 4.22
C PHE A 85 -11.67 20.16 5.54
N SER A 86 -11.73 21.49 5.67
CA SER A 86 -12.13 22.16 6.92
C SER A 86 -13.46 21.63 7.50
N LYS A 87 -14.46 21.38 6.66
CA LYS A 87 -15.75 20.82 7.10
C LYS A 87 -15.62 19.42 7.72
N ALA A 88 -14.71 18.60 7.21
CA ALA A 88 -14.46 17.27 7.76
C ALA A 88 -13.73 17.37 9.10
N ILE A 89 -12.78 18.32 9.23
CA ILE A 89 -12.09 18.65 10.49
C ILE A 89 -13.10 19.12 11.53
N ASP A 90 -13.94 20.11 11.20
CA ASP A 90 -14.93 20.68 12.11
C ASP A 90 -15.95 19.65 12.60
N SER A 91 -16.27 18.66 11.77
CA SER A 91 -17.20 17.58 12.13
C SER A 91 -16.53 16.36 12.79
N GLY A 92 -15.20 16.34 12.94
CA GLY A 92 -14.46 15.23 13.51
C GLY A 92 -14.34 13.98 12.59
N HIS A 93 -14.62 14.15 11.28
CA HIS A 93 -14.55 13.08 10.26
C HIS A 93 -13.31 13.17 9.38
N TYR A 94 -12.33 13.98 9.74
CA TYR A 94 -11.11 14.12 8.97
C TYR A 94 -10.18 12.91 9.24
N ASN A 95 -10.11 12.02 8.26
CA ASN A 95 -9.19 10.90 8.28
C ASN A 95 -8.91 10.43 6.84
N TYR A 96 -7.83 9.65 6.67
CA TYR A 96 -7.42 9.18 5.35
C TYR A 96 -8.52 8.37 4.64
N GLU A 97 -9.20 7.47 5.37
CA GLU A 97 -10.18 6.57 4.77
C GLU A 97 -11.38 7.34 4.20
N GLU A 98 -11.95 8.26 4.97
CA GLU A 98 -13.12 9.03 4.53
C GLU A 98 -12.77 10.15 3.54
N CYS A 99 -11.62 10.82 3.73
CA CYS A 99 -11.28 11.99 2.93
C CYS A 99 -10.57 11.64 1.62
N PHE A 100 -9.70 10.62 1.59
CA PHE A 100 -8.76 10.43 0.48
C PHE A 100 -8.99 9.17 -0.36
N LYS A 101 -9.71 8.15 0.13
CA LYS A 101 -9.96 6.92 -0.65
C LYS A 101 -10.98 7.10 -1.78
N HIS A 102 -11.78 8.14 -1.77
CA HIS A 102 -12.67 8.43 -2.88
C HIS A 102 -11.90 8.82 -4.14
N LYS A 103 -12.30 8.25 -5.29
CA LYS A 103 -11.62 8.41 -6.59
C LYS A 103 -11.21 9.85 -6.90
N ARG A 104 -12.09 10.83 -6.67
CA ARG A 104 -11.82 12.25 -6.95
C ARG A 104 -10.69 12.78 -6.07
N ASN A 105 -10.79 12.56 -4.76
CA ASN A 105 -9.82 13.09 -3.79
C ASN A 105 -8.48 12.36 -3.91
N PHE A 106 -8.51 11.04 -4.11
CA PHE A 106 -7.30 10.27 -4.41
C PHE A 106 -6.57 10.83 -5.64
N LYS A 107 -7.31 11.08 -6.73
CA LYS A 107 -6.73 11.64 -7.97
C LYS A 107 -6.13 13.02 -7.77
N ASN A 108 -6.78 13.86 -6.97
CA ASN A 108 -6.37 15.26 -6.80
C ASN A 108 -5.27 15.45 -5.76
N HIS A 109 -5.24 14.63 -4.70
CA HIS A 109 -4.36 14.86 -3.54
C HIS A 109 -3.32 13.74 -3.34
N ILE A 110 -3.64 12.49 -3.63
CA ILE A 110 -2.70 11.37 -3.43
C ILE A 110 -1.89 11.07 -4.70
N LEU A 111 -2.55 11.01 -5.85
CA LEU A 111 -1.87 10.67 -7.11
C LEU A 111 -0.71 11.62 -7.47
N PRO A 112 -0.76 12.95 -7.24
CA PRO A 112 0.40 13.82 -7.45
C PRO A 112 1.61 13.42 -6.60
N ILE A 113 1.38 13.01 -5.36
CA ILE A 113 2.43 12.55 -4.43
C ILE A 113 3.07 11.25 -4.95
N LEU A 114 2.26 10.30 -5.42
CA LEU A 114 2.77 9.05 -6.00
C LEU A 114 3.56 9.27 -7.29
N LYS A 115 3.33 10.39 -7.98
CA LYS A 115 4.04 10.79 -9.20
C LYS A 115 5.28 11.65 -8.93
N ASP A 116 5.43 12.22 -7.75
CA ASP A 116 6.62 12.97 -7.38
C ASP A 116 7.86 12.08 -7.46
N GLU A 117 8.85 12.47 -8.26
CA GLU A 117 10.01 11.64 -8.57
C GLU A 117 10.84 11.32 -7.32
N THR A 118 11.07 12.31 -6.46
CA THR A 118 11.87 12.15 -5.25
C THR A 118 11.19 11.20 -4.27
N ARG A 119 9.90 11.41 -4.02
CA ARG A 119 9.11 10.56 -3.13
C ARG A 119 8.95 9.14 -3.67
N ARG A 120 8.73 9.00 -4.97
CA ARG A 120 8.60 7.72 -5.64
C ARG A 120 9.91 6.91 -5.58
N THR A 121 11.06 7.55 -5.79
CA THR A 121 12.37 6.90 -5.65
C THR A 121 12.56 6.39 -4.23
N ALA A 122 12.29 7.22 -3.22
CA ALA A 122 12.36 6.81 -1.82
C ALA A 122 11.38 5.67 -1.49
N ALA A 123 10.16 5.70 -2.06
CA ALA A 123 9.18 4.63 -1.87
C ALA A 123 9.64 3.29 -2.46
N ILE A 124 10.27 3.32 -3.64
CA ILE A 124 10.85 2.13 -4.29
C ILE A 124 11.95 1.54 -3.39
N GLU A 125 12.91 2.35 -2.94
CA GLU A 125 14.01 1.89 -2.08
C GLU A 125 13.50 1.28 -0.76
N ARG A 126 12.48 1.90 -0.15
CA ARG A 126 11.84 1.39 1.06
C ARG A 126 11.12 0.06 0.82
N ALA A 127 10.40 -0.06 -0.29
CA ALA A 127 9.71 -1.30 -0.66
C ALA A 127 10.70 -2.43 -0.95
N GLU A 128 11.80 -2.17 -1.66
CA GLU A 128 12.88 -3.15 -1.93
C GLU A 128 13.54 -3.64 -0.62
N ARG A 129 13.70 -2.75 0.36
CA ARG A 129 14.21 -3.13 1.68
C ARG A 129 13.26 -4.05 2.42
N LEU A 130 11.95 -3.77 2.41
CA LEU A 130 10.94 -4.64 2.99
C LEU A 130 10.91 -6.01 2.29
N GLU A 131 10.90 -6.03 0.96
CA GLU A 131 10.96 -7.26 0.17
C GLU A 131 12.20 -8.09 0.53
N LYS A 132 13.38 -7.49 0.52
CA LYS A 132 14.64 -8.15 0.86
C LYS A 132 14.61 -8.74 2.27
N HIS A 133 14.08 -8.00 3.25
CA HIS A 133 13.94 -8.52 4.61
C HIS A 133 13.06 -9.76 4.64
N HIS A 134 11.86 -9.69 4.09
CA HIS A 134 10.89 -10.78 4.18
C HIS A 134 11.28 -12.00 3.36
N THR A 135 11.82 -11.84 2.16
CA THR A 135 12.23 -12.97 1.30
C THR A 135 13.39 -13.79 1.88
N THR A 136 14.13 -13.25 2.83
CA THR A 136 15.15 -14.01 3.59
C THR A 136 14.55 -14.87 4.70
N HIS A 137 13.28 -14.65 5.09
CA HIS A 137 12.65 -15.32 6.22
C HIS A 137 11.50 -16.27 5.82
N THR A 138 10.81 -15.97 4.72
CA THR A 138 9.69 -16.77 4.23
C THR A 138 9.54 -16.66 2.71
N ASP A 139 8.99 -17.69 2.09
CA ASP A 139 8.59 -17.72 0.69
C ASP A 139 7.06 -17.53 0.51
N LYS A 140 6.35 -17.33 1.62
CA LYS A 140 4.90 -17.21 1.63
C LYS A 140 4.47 -15.74 1.67
N PRO A 141 3.92 -15.17 0.58
CA PRO A 141 3.54 -13.76 0.52
C PRO A 141 2.60 -13.29 1.63
N HIS A 142 1.70 -14.14 2.12
CA HIS A 142 0.79 -13.78 3.21
C HIS A 142 1.48 -13.62 4.58
N GLU A 143 2.68 -14.20 4.76
CA GLU A 143 3.49 -14.03 5.96
C GLU A 143 4.39 -12.78 5.89
N MET A 144 4.60 -12.22 4.69
CA MET A 144 5.42 -11.02 4.47
C MET A 144 4.62 -9.75 4.83
N CYS A 145 4.63 -9.35 6.08
CA CYS A 145 3.93 -8.13 6.54
C CYS A 145 4.78 -7.33 7.52
N PRO A 146 5.06 -6.04 7.21
CA PRO A 146 4.57 -5.25 6.06
C PRO A 146 5.40 -5.50 4.79
N CYS A 147 4.77 -5.68 3.64
CA CYS A 147 5.46 -5.81 2.35
C CYS A 147 4.55 -5.43 1.18
N THR A 148 5.13 -4.87 0.12
CA THR A 148 4.41 -4.57 -1.13
C THR A 148 5.30 -4.82 -2.34
N MET A 149 4.72 -5.36 -3.41
CA MET A 149 5.37 -5.59 -4.71
C MET A 149 4.94 -4.57 -5.77
N VAL A 150 4.24 -3.50 -5.37
CA VAL A 150 3.80 -2.43 -6.28
C VAL A 150 5.00 -1.74 -6.95
N HIS A 151 6.14 -1.65 -6.26
CA HIS A 151 7.35 -1.05 -6.82
C HIS A 151 7.87 -1.75 -8.08
N HIS A 152 7.69 -3.06 -8.24
CA HIS A 152 8.05 -3.77 -9.47
C HIS A 152 7.22 -3.31 -10.67
N LEU A 153 5.90 -3.14 -10.48
CA LEU A 153 5.02 -2.58 -11.51
C LEU A 153 5.43 -1.15 -11.86
N VAL A 154 5.70 -0.32 -10.85
CA VAL A 154 6.09 1.08 -11.05
C VAL A 154 7.41 1.17 -11.82
N LYS A 155 8.42 0.38 -11.47
CA LYS A 155 9.70 0.32 -12.19
C LYS A 155 9.51 -0.07 -13.65
N GLU A 156 8.73 -1.13 -13.93
CA GLU A 156 8.46 -1.53 -15.32
C GLU A 156 7.72 -0.46 -16.12
N LEU A 157 6.79 0.27 -15.48
CA LEU A 157 6.10 1.38 -16.15
C LEU A 157 7.05 2.56 -16.47
N LEU A 158 8.03 2.82 -15.61
CA LEU A 158 9.03 3.87 -15.83
C LEU A 158 10.03 3.47 -16.93
N ASP A 159 10.45 2.22 -16.98
CA ASP A 159 11.40 1.70 -17.98
C ASP A 159 10.80 1.67 -19.41
N ASN A 160 9.48 1.77 -19.53
CA ASN A 160 8.76 1.74 -20.82
C ASN A 160 8.21 3.13 -21.25
N GLN A 161 8.63 4.22 -20.61
CA GLN A 161 8.32 5.60 -21.00
C GLN A 161 9.42 6.17 -21.89
#